data_79bc98e264e8fb97e53c9c9c94a484a1
#
_entry.id   79bc98e264e8fb97e53c9c9c94a484a1
#
_cell.length_a   1.000
_cell.length_b   1.000
_cell.length_c   1.000
_cell.angle_alpha   90.00
_cell.angle_beta   90.00
_cell.angle_gamma   90.00
#
_symmetry.space_group_name_H-M   'P 1'
#
loop_
_entity.id
_entity.type
_entity.pdbx_description
1 polymer ?
#
loop_
_entity_poly.entity_id
_entity_poly.type
_entity_poly.pdbx_seq_one_letter_code
_entity_poly.pdbx_strand_id
1 'polypeptide(L)'
;MSTIAEATEADAEGIAAVFAPYATGSVVTFETTPPTAGQWRAKIRESTWPFLVLSEEGTVLGYALAAPWRPKPAYRHSVETTIYLAPEAAGRGHGRRLLDELLKRCAEAGARQAIAVIVDSGNPASRRLHAAAGFTEAGVLRRVGFKHDRWLDTLLMQRELG
;
A
#
# COMPACT_ATOMS: atom_id res chain seq x y z
N MET A 1 -8.27 -16.37 -13.51
CA MET A 1 -8.66 -16.15 -12.12
C MET A 1 -7.52 -15.53 -11.34
N SER A 2 -7.79 -14.53 -10.55
CA SER A 2 -6.75 -13.86 -9.77
C SER A 2 -6.42 -14.61 -8.47
N THR A 3 -5.16 -14.59 -8.08
CA THR A 3 -4.67 -15.20 -6.85
C THR A 3 -3.89 -14.18 -6.02
N ILE A 4 -3.93 -14.36 -4.71
CA ILE A 4 -3.16 -13.56 -3.77
C ILE A 4 -2.16 -14.49 -3.08
N ALA A 5 -0.89 -14.10 -3.07
CA ALA A 5 0.19 -14.87 -2.48
C ALA A 5 1.25 -13.96 -1.88
N GLU A 6 2.11 -14.52 -1.04
CA GLU A 6 3.29 -13.79 -0.57
C GLU A 6 4.17 -13.41 -1.75
N ALA A 7 4.65 -12.16 -1.75
CA ALA A 7 5.57 -11.67 -2.78
C ALA A 7 6.90 -12.41 -2.67
N THR A 8 7.46 -12.76 -3.82
CA THR A 8 8.81 -13.29 -3.92
C THR A 8 9.66 -12.36 -4.79
N GLU A 9 10.97 -12.57 -4.79
CA GLU A 9 11.86 -11.73 -5.61
C GLU A 9 11.54 -11.84 -7.11
N ALA A 10 10.92 -12.93 -7.54
CA ALA A 10 10.45 -13.10 -8.92
C ALA A 10 9.31 -12.12 -9.30
N ASP A 11 8.62 -11.55 -8.32
CA ASP A 11 7.52 -10.60 -8.56
C ASP A 11 8.02 -9.15 -8.74
N ALA A 12 9.30 -8.90 -8.53
CA ALA A 12 9.83 -7.53 -8.45
C ALA A 12 9.58 -6.69 -9.71
N GLU A 13 9.79 -7.27 -10.89
CA GLU A 13 9.54 -6.56 -12.15
C GLU A 13 8.06 -6.21 -12.31
N GLY A 14 7.17 -7.13 -11.96
CA GLY A 14 5.73 -6.90 -12.02
C GLY A 14 5.28 -5.82 -11.04
N ILE A 15 5.81 -5.83 -9.82
CA ILE A 15 5.52 -4.81 -8.81
C ILE A 15 6.02 -3.45 -9.27
N ALA A 16 7.24 -3.39 -9.81
CA ALA A 16 7.80 -2.15 -10.35
C ALA A 16 6.91 -1.58 -11.46
N ALA A 17 6.41 -2.42 -12.34
CA ALA A 17 5.52 -2.00 -13.43
C ALA A 17 4.17 -1.46 -12.92
N VAL A 18 3.63 -2.03 -11.86
CA VAL A 18 2.39 -1.53 -11.22
C VAL A 18 2.60 -0.13 -10.64
N PHE A 19 3.70 0.10 -9.96
CA PHE A 19 3.92 1.35 -9.22
C PHE A 19 4.44 2.50 -10.09
N ALA A 20 5.26 2.22 -11.11
CA ALA A 20 5.94 3.25 -11.89
C ALA A 20 5.02 4.37 -12.41
N PRO A 21 3.83 4.10 -12.98
CA PRO A 21 2.95 5.15 -13.46
C PRO A 21 2.52 6.14 -12.37
N TYR A 22 2.40 5.67 -11.13
CA TYR A 22 2.01 6.53 -10.01
C TYR A 22 3.15 7.45 -9.59
N ALA A 23 4.39 6.96 -9.61
CA ALA A 23 5.54 7.76 -9.23
C ALA A 23 5.77 8.93 -10.18
N THR A 24 5.64 8.72 -11.48
CA THR A 24 5.94 9.73 -12.50
C THR A 24 4.72 10.55 -12.90
N GLY A 25 3.53 9.95 -12.94
CA GLY A 25 2.34 10.56 -13.54
C GLY A 25 1.22 10.93 -12.59
N SER A 26 1.40 10.77 -11.28
CA SER A 26 0.33 10.97 -10.31
C SER A 26 0.84 11.61 -9.03
N VAL A 27 -0.07 12.22 -8.27
CA VAL A 27 0.21 12.75 -6.93
C VAL A 27 -0.27 11.81 -5.82
N VAL A 28 -0.75 10.61 -6.15
CA VAL A 28 -1.21 9.65 -5.12
C VAL A 28 -0.06 9.06 -4.30
N THR A 29 1.17 9.22 -4.76
CA THR A 29 2.38 8.92 -3.99
C THR A 29 3.31 10.11 -4.04
N PHE A 30 4.11 10.30 -2.99
CA PHE A 30 5.15 11.34 -2.97
C PHE A 30 6.46 10.88 -3.61
N GLU A 31 6.56 9.62 -4.02
CA GLU A 31 7.69 9.17 -4.82
C GLU A 31 7.70 9.90 -6.17
N THR A 32 8.87 10.38 -6.58
CA THR A 32 9.06 11.10 -7.85
C THR A 32 9.84 10.27 -8.85
N THR A 33 10.68 9.35 -8.38
CA THR A 33 11.46 8.44 -9.20
C THR A 33 11.01 7.01 -8.89
N PRO A 34 10.60 6.24 -9.92
CA PRO A 34 10.18 4.85 -9.68
C PRO A 34 11.33 4.01 -9.13
N PRO A 35 11.11 3.24 -8.05
CA PRO A 35 12.11 2.27 -7.62
C PRO A 35 12.39 1.25 -8.72
N THR A 36 13.65 0.82 -8.80
CA THR A 36 14.07 -0.23 -9.74
C THR A 36 13.57 -1.60 -9.28
N ALA A 37 13.55 -2.57 -10.18
CA ALA A 37 13.24 -3.97 -9.81
C ALA A 37 14.22 -4.49 -8.75
N GLY A 38 15.50 -4.09 -8.80
CA GLY A 38 16.48 -4.46 -7.77
C GLY A 38 16.14 -3.89 -6.39
N GLN A 39 15.65 -2.65 -6.34
CA GLN A 39 15.20 -2.04 -5.10
C GLN A 39 13.95 -2.73 -4.56
N TRP A 40 13.02 -3.14 -5.43
CA TRP A 40 11.86 -3.93 -5.03
C TRP A 40 12.26 -5.30 -4.51
N ARG A 41 13.22 -5.99 -5.15
CA ARG A 41 13.73 -7.27 -4.64
C ARG A 41 14.31 -7.14 -3.23
N ALA A 42 15.11 -6.10 -2.99
CA ALA A 42 15.65 -5.82 -1.67
C ALA A 42 14.54 -5.59 -0.64
N LYS A 43 13.53 -4.81 -1.00
CA LYS A 43 12.41 -4.52 -0.11
C LYS A 43 11.63 -5.78 0.26
N ILE A 44 11.39 -6.66 -0.70
CA ILE A 44 10.72 -7.95 -0.46
C ILE A 44 11.55 -8.81 0.49
N ARG A 45 12.86 -8.93 0.21
CA ARG A 45 13.78 -9.75 1.01
C ARG A 45 13.90 -9.26 2.46
N GLU A 46 13.91 -7.94 2.66
CA GLU A 46 14.10 -7.30 3.96
C GLU A 46 12.80 -7.12 4.74
N SER A 47 11.67 -7.41 4.14
CA SER A 47 10.36 -7.22 4.75
C SER A 47 10.18 -8.15 5.95
N THR A 48 9.76 -7.59 7.09
CA THR A 48 9.47 -8.35 8.31
C THR A 48 7.98 -8.51 8.57
N TRP A 49 7.14 -7.83 7.80
CA TRP A 49 5.69 -7.90 7.83
C TRP A 49 5.17 -8.44 6.50
N PRO A 50 3.90 -8.87 6.41
CA PRO A 50 3.34 -9.40 5.16
C PRO A 50 3.53 -8.46 3.97
N PHE A 51 3.93 -9.04 2.84
CA PHE A 51 4.07 -8.38 1.56
C PHE A 51 3.41 -9.29 0.52
N LEU A 52 2.29 -8.85 -0.07
CA LEU A 52 1.44 -9.69 -0.91
C LEU A 52 1.40 -9.18 -2.34
N VAL A 53 1.24 -10.10 -3.28
CA VAL A 53 0.95 -9.79 -4.69
C VAL A 53 -0.37 -10.41 -5.09
N LEU A 54 -1.09 -9.71 -5.95
CA LEU A 54 -2.27 -10.20 -6.64
C LEU A 54 -1.90 -10.38 -8.11
N SER A 55 -2.07 -11.58 -8.62
CA SER A 55 -1.69 -11.94 -9.99
C SER A 55 -2.83 -12.64 -10.71
N GLU A 56 -2.86 -12.53 -12.03
CA GLU A 56 -3.80 -13.23 -12.89
C GLU A 56 -3.03 -13.71 -14.11
N GLU A 57 -3.07 -15.02 -14.36
CA GLU A 57 -2.38 -15.65 -15.51
C GLU A 57 -0.90 -15.23 -15.61
N GLY A 58 -0.20 -15.21 -14.47
CA GLY A 58 1.22 -14.87 -14.41
C GLY A 58 1.53 -13.39 -14.45
N THR A 59 0.53 -12.51 -14.55
CA THR A 59 0.71 -11.06 -14.56
C THR A 59 0.38 -10.48 -13.20
N VAL A 60 1.30 -9.68 -12.63
CA VAL A 60 1.04 -8.96 -11.39
C VAL A 60 0.08 -7.81 -11.68
N LEU A 61 -1.06 -7.81 -11.00
CA LEU A 61 -2.09 -6.77 -11.12
C LEU A 61 -2.04 -5.77 -9.96
N GLY A 62 -1.42 -6.14 -8.85
CA GLY A 62 -1.33 -5.27 -7.69
C GLY A 62 -0.47 -5.87 -6.60
N TYR A 63 -0.18 -5.06 -5.60
CA TYR A 63 0.53 -5.50 -4.41
C TYR A 63 0.05 -4.72 -3.20
N ALA A 64 0.25 -5.31 -2.02
CA ALA A 64 0.02 -4.66 -0.75
C ALA A 64 1.07 -5.11 0.25
N LEU A 65 1.52 -4.21 1.08
CA LEU A 65 2.53 -4.52 2.08
C LEU A 65 2.27 -3.78 3.38
N ALA A 66 2.81 -4.33 4.45
CA ALA A 66 2.90 -3.67 5.72
C ALA A 66 4.37 -3.44 6.08
N ALA A 67 4.62 -2.35 6.78
CA ALA A 67 5.95 -1.99 7.28
C ALA A 67 5.81 -1.42 8.70
N PRO A 68 6.88 -1.38 9.50
CA PRO A 68 6.81 -0.75 10.81
C PRO A 68 6.35 0.70 10.70
N TRP A 69 5.43 1.09 11.58
CA TRP A 69 4.94 2.48 11.59
C TRP A 69 6.04 3.47 11.97
N ARG A 70 6.74 3.21 13.05
CA ARG A 70 7.83 4.05 13.56
C ARG A 70 8.86 3.16 14.24
N PRO A 71 10.14 3.60 14.34
CA PRO A 71 11.22 2.72 14.81
C PRO A 71 11.25 2.47 16.31
N LYS A 72 10.63 3.32 17.14
CA LYS A 72 10.68 3.13 18.60
C LYS A 72 9.98 1.83 19.00
N PRO A 73 10.58 1.04 19.94
CA PRO A 73 10.06 -0.29 20.27
C PRO A 73 8.61 -0.34 20.75
N ALA A 74 8.10 0.73 21.36
CA ALA A 74 6.70 0.77 21.79
C ALA A 74 5.70 0.77 20.61
N TYR A 75 6.15 1.07 19.40
CA TYR A 75 5.33 1.00 18.18
C TYR A 75 5.34 -0.37 17.50
N ARG A 76 5.97 -1.38 18.08
CA ARG A 76 6.22 -2.67 17.42
C ARG A 76 4.96 -3.41 16.96
N HIS A 77 3.78 -3.09 17.49
CA HIS A 77 2.51 -3.70 17.09
C HIS A 77 1.71 -2.83 16.12
N SER A 78 2.27 -1.73 15.66
CA SER A 78 1.63 -0.84 14.69
C SER A 78 2.35 -0.92 13.35
N VAL A 79 1.56 -1.06 12.28
CA VAL A 79 2.09 -1.16 10.91
C VAL A 79 1.50 -0.06 10.04
N GLU A 80 2.29 0.40 9.08
CA GLU A 80 1.80 1.21 7.98
C GLU A 80 1.50 0.29 6.81
N THR A 81 0.32 0.42 6.21
CA THR A 81 -0.10 -0.38 5.07
C THR A 81 0.00 0.42 3.78
N THR A 82 0.37 -0.25 2.72
CA THR A 82 0.46 0.32 1.36
C THR A 82 -0.23 -0.62 0.40
N ILE A 83 -1.02 -0.09 -0.54
CA ILE A 83 -1.69 -0.87 -1.56
C ILE A 83 -1.72 -0.11 -2.88
N TYR A 84 -1.37 -0.80 -3.97
CA TYR A 84 -1.45 -0.28 -5.34
C TYR A 84 -1.96 -1.36 -6.27
N LEU A 85 -2.84 -0.96 -7.19
CA LEU A 85 -3.29 -1.79 -8.30
C LEU A 85 -2.82 -1.16 -9.61
N ALA A 86 -2.52 -1.99 -10.60
CA ALA A 86 -2.36 -1.50 -11.96
C ALA A 86 -3.64 -0.76 -12.37
N PRO A 87 -3.53 0.39 -13.06
CA PRO A 87 -4.73 1.16 -13.43
C PRO A 87 -5.80 0.35 -14.16
N GLU A 88 -5.39 -0.57 -15.03
CA GLU A 88 -6.30 -1.43 -15.77
C GLU A 88 -7.00 -2.50 -14.92
N ALA A 89 -6.53 -2.72 -13.71
CA ALA A 89 -7.13 -3.68 -12.77
C ALA A 89 -8.16 -3.05 -11.83
N ALA A 90 -8.36 -1.74 -11.90
CA ALA A 90 -9.30 -1.03 -11.03
C ALA A 90 -10.76 -1.39 -11.33
N GLY A 91 -11.62 -1.27 -10.33
CA GLY A 91 -13.06 -1.45 -10.49
C GLY A 91 -13.54 -2.91 -10.54
N ARG A 92 -12.67 -3.88 -10.20
CA ARG A 92 -13.00 -5.32 -10.23
C ARG A 92 -13.04 -5.95 -8.83
N GLY A 93 -13.00 -5.14 -7.78
CA GLY A 93 -13.00 -5.64 -6.40
C GLY A 93 -11.66 -6.19 -5.91
N HIS A 94 -10.60 -6.09 -6.69
CA HIS A 94 -9.27 -6.60 -6.34
C HIS A 94 -8.67 -5.87 -5.14
N GLY A 95 -8.84 -4.55 -5.07
CA GLY A 95 -8.27 -3.75 -3.98
C GLY A 95 -8.82 -4.17 -2.62
N ARG A 96 -10.12 -4.41 -2.52
CA ARG A 96 -10.75 -4.83 -1.27
C ARG A 96 -10.26 -6.23 -0.85
N ARG A 97 -10.22 -7.16 -1.78
CA ARG A 97 -9.73 -8.51 -1.50
C ARG A 97 -8.28 -8.50 -1.01
N LEU A 98 -7.43 -7.74 -1.69
CA LEU A 98 -6.01 -7.67 -1.37
C LEU A 98 -5.79 -6.99 -0.02
N LEU A 99 -6.49 -5.89 0.25
CA LEU A 99 -6.39 -5.19 1.53
C LEU A 99 -6.90 -6.06 2.68
N ASP A 100 -8.05 -6.71 2.52
CA ASP A 100 -8.60 -7.60 3.55
C ASP A 100 -7.62 -8.74 3.89
N GLU A 101 -7.00 -9.35 2.88
CA GLU A 101 -6.02 -10.42 3.10
C GLU A 101 -4.76 -9.90 3.78
N LEU A 102 -4.27 -8.71 3.40
CA LEU A 102 -3.13 -8.09 4.08
C LEU A 102 -3.42 -7.88 5.57
N LEU A 103 -4.57 -7.31 5.88
CA LEU A 103 -4.96 -7.01 7.27
C LEU A 103 -5.10 -8.28 8.11
N LYS A 104 -5.67 -9.32 7.52
CA LYS A 104 -5.78 -10.64 8.17
C LYS A 104 -4.40 -11.18 8.52
N ARG A 105 -3.48 -11.19 7.56
CA ARG A 105 -2.12 -11.70 7.80
C ARG A 105 -1.33 -10.84 8.78
N CYS A 106 -1.53 -9.53 8.76
CA CYS A 106 -0.94 -8.64 9.75
C CYS A 106 -1.42 -8.96 11.16
N ALA A 107 -2.72 -9.18 11.34
CA ALA A 107 -3.28 -9.55 12.65
C ALA A 107 -2.71 -10.90 13.14
N GLU A 108 -2.63 -11.87 12.24
CA GLU A 108 -2.04 -13.19 12.55
C GLU A 108 -0.56 -13.08 12.93
N ALA A 109 0.16 -12.12 12.35
CA ALA A 109 1.57 -11.86 12.65
C ALA A 109 1.78 -10.99 13.90
N GLY A 110 0.72 -10.55 14.57
CA GLY A 110 0.80 -9.83 15.83
C GLY A 110 0.57 -8.33 15.74
N ALA A 111 0.24 -7.77 14.58
CA ALA A 111 -0.13 -6.37 14.47
C ALA A 111 -1.46 -6.11 15.16
N ARG A 112 -1.56 -4.95 15.82
CA ARG A 112 -2.79 -4.53 16.51
C ARG A 112 -3.36 -3.25 15.95
N GLN A 113 -2.56 -2.43 15.26
CA GLN A 113 -3.00 -1.21 14.60
C GLN A 113 -2.44 -1.17 13.18
N ALA A 114 -3.32 -0.86 12.22
CA ALA A 114 -2.93 -0.59 10.85
C ALA A 114 -3.20 0.89 10.55
N ILE A 115 -2.21 1.56 9.97
CA ILE A 115 -2.29 2.97 9.63
C ILE A 115 -2.07 3.09 8.13
N ALA A 116 -2.95 3.81 7.45
CA ALA A 116 -2.82 4.15 6.04
C ALA A 116 -2.56 5.64 5.91
N VAL A 117 -1.56 6.00 5.12
CA VAL A 117 -1.25 7.39 4.79
C VAL A 117 -1.71 7.63 3.36
N ILE A 118 -2.74 8.44 3.20
CA ILE A 118 -3.40 8.66 1.90
C ILE A 118 -3.17 10.09 1.46
N VAL A 119 -2.56 10.29 0.28
CA VAL A 119 -2.42 11.62 -0.29
C VAL A 119 -3.78 12.12 -0.74
N ASP A 120 -4.15 13.34 -0.36
CA ASP A 120 -5.36 13.98 -0.84
C ASP A 120 -5.13 14.47 -2.27
N SER A 121 -5.35 13.59 -3.22
CA SER A 121 -5.13 13.84 -4.65
C SER A 121 -6.35 14.40 -5.37
N GLY A 122 -7.48 14.49 -4.66
CA GLY A 122 -8.78 14.79 -5.27
C GLY A 122 -9.54 13.56 -5.73
N ASN A 123 -8.88 12.39 -5.81
CA ASN A 123 -9.54 11.13 -6.13
C ASN A 123 -9.90 10.40 -4.83
N PRO A 124 -11.21 10.14 -4.56
CA PRO A 124 -11.64 9.53 -3.30
C PRO A 124 -11.48 8.00 -3.25
N ALA A 125 -10.95 7.36 -4.29
CA ALA A 125 -10.93 5.90 -4.41
C ALA A 125 -10.22 5.21 -3.24
N SER A 126 -9.04 5.68 -2.86
CA SER A 126 -8.26 5.08 -1.77
C SER A 126 -8.95 5.27 -0.41
N ARG A 127 -9.48 6.47 -0.16
CA ARG A 127 -10.23 6.76 1.06
C ARG A 127 -11.46 5.86 1.19
N ARG A 128 -12.21 5.69 0.09
CA ARG A 128 -13.40 4.82 0.06
C ARG A 128 -13.02 3.37 0.28
N LEU A 129 -11.95 2.91 -0.34
CA LEU A 129 -11.45 1.54 -0.16
C LEU A 129 -11.13 1.27 1.32
N HIS A 130 -10.38 2.16 1.95
CA HIS A 130 -9.98 2.00 3.35
C HIS A 130 -11.18 2.11 4.30
N ALA A 131 -12.11 3.03 4.06
CA ALA A 131 -13.34 3.12 4.85
C ALA A 131 -14.17 1.83 4.76
N ALA A 132 -14.31 1.28 3.55
CA ALA A 132 -15.01 0.01 3.34
C ALA A 132 -14.31 -1.16 4.05
N ALA A 133 -12.98 -1.10 4.18
CA ALA A 133 -12.19 -2.11 4.89
C ALA A 133 -12.15 -1.89 6.41
N GLY A 134 -12.92 -0.96 6.94
CA GLY A 134 -13.04 -0.74 8.40
C GLY A 134 -12.07 0.29 8.99
N PHE A 135 -11.35 1.03 8.16
CA PHE A 135 -10.52 2.14 8.64
C PHE A 135 -11.39 3.36 8.95
N THR A 136 -11.00 4.12 9.97
CA THR A 136 -11.59 5.41 10.30
C THR A 136 -10.55 6.52 10.15
N GLU A 137 -11.00 7.75 9.96
CA GLU A 137 -10.10 8.89 9.85
C GLU A 137 -9.45 9.19 11.21
N ALA A 138 -8.13 9.32 11.22
CA ALA A 138 -7.34 9.63 12.41
C ALA A 138 -6.82 11.07 12.42
N GLY A 139 -6.65 11.69 11.26
CA GLY A 139 -6.19 13.06 11.18
C GLY A 139 -5.75 13.45 9.80
N VAL A 140 -5.42 14.73 9.63
CA VAL A 140 -4.93 15.30 8.38
C VAL A 140 -3.64 16.06 8.66
N LEU A 141 -2.61 15.80 7.87
CA LEU A 141 -1.39 16.59 7.84
C LEU A 141 -1.48 17.54 6.65
N ARG A 142 -1.35 18.84 6.90
CA ARG A 142 -1.56 19.84 5.87
C ARG A 142 -0.26 20.19 5.17
N ARG A 143 -0.29 20.22 3.83
CA ARG A 143 0.81 20.70 2.98
C ARG A 143 2.15 20.04 3.30
N VAL A 144 2.14 18.76 3.58
CA VAL A 144 3.34 18.00 3.94
C VAL A 144 4.11 17.51 2.71
N GLY A 145 3.47 17.46 1.55
CA GLY A 145 4.09 17.03 0.30
C GLY A 145 4.00 18.09 -0.78
N PHE A 146 5.00 18.09 -1.67
CA PHE A 146 5.01 18.98 -2.83
C PHE A 146 5.38 18.17 -4.06
N LYS A 147 4.46 18.08 -5.02
CA LYS A 147 4.67 17.28 -6.24
C LYS A 147 3.80 17.86 -7.37
N HIS A 148 4.31 17.89 -8.59
CA HIS A 148 3.65 18.47 -9.76
C HIS A 148 3.15 19.88 -9.48
N ASP A 149 4.01 20.72 -8.88
CA ASP A 149 3.71 22.11 -8.49
C ASP A 149 2.50 22.26 -7.56
N ARG A 150 2.19 21.23 -6.76
CA ARG A 150 1.08 21.25 -5.82
C ARG A 150 1.55 20.92 -4.40
N TRP A 151 1.10 21.74 -3.45
CA TRP A 151 1.17 21.37 -2.03
C TRP A 151 0.02 20.41 -1.71
N LEU A 152 0.33 19.32 -1.03
CA LEU A 152 -0.61 18.21 -0.83
C LEU A 152 -0.70 17.87 0.64
N ASP A 153 -1.95 17.65 1.08
CA ASP A 153 -2.25 17.13 2.40
C ASP A 153 -2.19 15.60 2.39
N THR A 154 -1.97 15.00 3.54
CA THR A 154 -2.17 13.57 3.73
C THR A 154 -3.25 13.33 4.76
N LEU A 155 -4.13 12.36 4.47
CA LEU A 155 -5.13 11.84 5.38
C LEU A 155 -4.56 10.59 6.05
N LEU A 156 -4.62 10.56 7.37
CA LEU A 156 -4.27 9.37 8.14
C LEU A 156 -5.56 8.61 8.46
N MET A 157 -5.59 7.34 8.10
CA MET A 157 -6.68 6.45 8.47
C MET A 157 -6.13 5.30 9.29
N GLN A 158 -6.93 4.77 10.20
CA GLN A 158 -6.48 3.78 11.17
C GLN A 158 -7.54 2.70 11.36
N ARG A 159 -7.08 1.47 11.53
CA ARG A 159 -7.94 0.34 11.89
C ARG A 159 -7.27 -0.48 12.99
N GLU A 160 -8.04 -0.81 14.03
CA GLU A 160 -7.63 -1.78 15.03
C GLU A 160 -7.74 -3.19 14.46
N LEU A 161 -6.73 -4.03 14.75
CA LEU A 161 -6.64 -5.41 14.28
C LEU A 161 -6.69 -6.38 15.48
N GLY A 162 -7.42 -7.45 15.32
CA GLY A 162 -7.49 -8.50 16.33
C GLY A 162 -8.26 -8.13 17.54
#